data_1e95e09fe91f7176ed58b225fc2ea28a
#
_entry.id   1e95e09fe91f7176ed58b225fc2ea28a
#
_cell.length_a   1.000
_cell.length_b   1.000
_cell.length_c   1.000
_cell.angle_alpha   90.00
_cell.angle_beta   90.00
_cell.angle_gamma   90.00
#
_symmetry.space_group_name_H-M   'P 1'
#
loop_
_entity.id
_entity.type
_entity.pdbx_description
1 polymer ?
#
loop_
_entity_poly.entity_id
_entity_poly.type
_entity_poly.pdbx_seq_one_letter_code
_entity_poly.pdbx_strand_id
1 'polypeptide(L)'
;IVLSSYSDFDYVRTAMKNGVNDYLLKPALNPEILLETVKKAAADIDGLDVTADSEYSCEIAVRKILSGFQSEIPDSEISRLFIYDRFIIAGTDISYIFGSDEPVRKHETILNEMMKKYFDNLSFCSKYVCVNPDSKSLVIVVNFKKAFLSDIENALKRVFSEISKKYKGSCYAVFRPVDRIYKIRELYSKHFRLLIEQHFYFPERYFITSDYLA
;
A
#
# COMPACT_ATOMS: atom_id res chain seq x y z
N ILE A 1 -19.65 1.91 -13.81
CA ILE A 1 -20.18 0.53 -13.96
C ILE A 1 -21.20 0.28 -12.86
N VAL A 2 -22.38 -0.29 -13.22
CA VAL A 2 -23.41 -0.72 -12.27
C VAL A 2 -23.51 -2.24 -12.29
N LEU A 3 -23.57 -2.86 -11.09
CA LEU A 3 -23.81 -4.28 -10.88
C LEU A 3 -25.22 -4.45 -10.30
N SER A 4 -26.13 -5.11 -11.03
CA SER A 4 -27.53 -5.25 -10.63
C SER A 4 -28.05 -6.68 -10.79
N SER A 5 -29.03 -7.04 -9.98
CA SER A 5 -29.81 -8.27 -10.18
C SER A 5 -31.04 -8.06 -11.06
N TYR A 6 -31.35 -6.82 -11.41
CA TYR A 6 -32.52 -6.45 -12.20
C TYR A 6 -32.16 -6.24 -13.67
N SER A 7 -32.87 -6.91 -14.57
CA SER A 7 -32.70 -6.83 -16.02
C SER A 7 -33.74 -5.91 -16.70
N ASP A 8 -34.50 -5.15 -15.92
CA ASP A 8 -35.53 -4.26 -16.44
C ASP A 8 -34.92 -3.15 -17.29
N PHE A 9 -35.49 -2.95 -18.46
CA PHE A 9 -35.02 -1.98 -19.46
C PHE A 9 -35.01 -0.54 -18.93
N ASP A 10 -35.96 -0.17 -18.08
CA ASP A 10 -36.06 1.18 -17.55
C ASP A 10 -34.91 1.49 -16.56
N TYR A 11 -34.47 0.52 -15.76
CA TYR A 11 -33.31 0.68 -14.91
C TYR A 11 -32.03 0.82 -15.71
N VAL A 12 -31.82 -0.03 -16.73
CA VAL A 12 -30.66 0.05 -17.63
C VAL A 12 -30.63 1.41 -18.31
N ARG A 13 -31.74 1.83 -18.90
CA ARG A 13 -31.86 3.14 -19.62
C ARG A 13 -31.57 4.31 -18.66
N THR A 14 -32.10 4.27 -17.46
CA THR A 14 -31.87 5.33 -16.46
C THR A 14 -30.42 5.39 -16.03
N ALA A 15 -29.76 4.25 -15.79
CA ALA A 15 -28.36 4.19 -15.47
C ALA A 15 -27.48 4.79 -16.58
N MET A 16 -27.73 4.41 -17.83
CA MET A 16 -26.99 4.94 -18.98
C MET A 16 -27.20 6.44 -19.16
N LYS A 17 -28.42 6.97 -18.98
CA LYS A 17 -28.68 8.42 -19.01
C LYS A 17 -27.94 9.20 -17.92
N ASN A 18 -27.63 8.56 -16.79
CA ASN A 18 -26.89 9.13 -15.67
C ASN A 18 -25.36 8.98 -15.83
N GLY A 19 -24.87 8.63 -17.02
CA GLY A 19 -23.44 8.57 -17.30
C GLY A 19 -22.74 7.29 -16.83
N VAL A 20 -23.48 6.19 -16.65
CA VAL A 20 -22.89 4.90 -16.35
C VAL A 20 -22.27 4.31 -17.61
N ASN A 21 -20.98 3.97 -17.56
CA ASN A 21 -20.24 3.40 -18.69
C ASN A 21 -20.74 2.01 -19.09
N ASP A 22 -21.19 1.20 -18.12
CA ASP A 22 -21.71 -0.13 -18.40
C ASP A 22 -22.62 -0.65 -17.28
N TYR A 23 -23.50 -1.61 -17.62
CA TYR A 23 -24.48 -2.21 -16.72
C TYR A 23 -24.35 -3.73 -16.77
N LEU A 24 -23.89 -4.35 -15.67
CA LEU A 24 -23.67 -5.78 -15.58
C LEU A 24 -24.72 -6.46 -14.71
N LEU A 25 -25.28 -7.56 -15.23
CA LEU A 25 -26.23 -8.39 -14.48
C LEU A 25 -25.47 -9.40 -13.61
N LYS A 26 -25.73 -9.40 -12.31
CA LYS A 26 -25.09 -10.33 -11.35
C LYS A 26 -25.24 -11.81 -11.74
N PRO A 27 -26.40 -12.29 -12.27
CA PRO A 27 -26.54 -13.69 -12.66
C PRO A 27 -25.71 -14.09 -13.88
N ALA A 28 -25.33 -13.14 -14.73
CA ALA A 28 -24.52 -13.36 -15.92
C ALA A 28 -23.03 -12.97 -15.72
N LEU A 29 -22.68 -12.54 -14.52
CA LEU A 29 -21.34 -12.07 -14.21
C LEU A 29 -20.36 -13.24 -14.12
N ASN A 30 -19.30 -13.17 -14.91
CA ASN A 30 -18.12 -14.01 -14.76
C ASN A 30 -16.86 -13.13 -14.63
N PRO A 31 -15.72 -13.68 -14.18
CA PRO A 31 -14.50 -12.91 -13.99
C PRO A 31 -13.99 -12.22 -15.27
N GLU A 32 -14.14 -12.87 -16.42
CA GLU A 32 -13.67 -12.36 -17.72
C GLU A 32 -14.48 -11.14 -18.15
N ILE A 33 -15.81 -11.22 -18.10
CA ILE A 33 -16.71 -10.08 -18.43
C ILE A 33 -16.46 -8.90 -17.50
N LEU A 34 -16.31 -9.17 -16.19
CA LEU A 34 -16.01 -8.12 -15.21
C LEU A 34 -14.68 -7.43 -15.52
N LEU A 35 -13.62 -8.21 -15.77
CA LEU A 35 -12.29 -7.69 -16.06
C LEU A 35 -12.28 -6.85 -17.35
N GLU A 36 -12.91 -7.35 -18.41
CA GLU A 36 -13.02 -6.63 -19.69
C GLU A 36 -13.76 -5.30 -19.51
N THR A 37 -14.90 -5.30 -18.83
CA THR A 37 -15.70 -4.09 -18.57
C THR A 37 -14.93 -3.08 -17.73
N VAL A 38 -14.19 -3.52 -16.71
CA VAL A 38 -13.37 -2.63 -15.87
C VAL A 38 -12.21 -2.05 -16.69
N LYS A 39 -11.51 -2.85 -17.50
CA LYS A 39 -10.44 -2.38 -18.39
C LYS A 39 -10.95 -1.34 -19.37
N LYS A 40 -12.12 -1.57 -19.96
CA LYS A 40 -12.75 -0.63 -20.90
C LYS A 40 -13.11 0.69 -20.22
N ALA A 41 -13.74 0.65 -19.06
CA ALA A 41 -14.07 1.85 -18.30
C ALA A 41 -12.82 2.60 -17.78
N ALA A 42 -11.75 1.89 -17.47
CA ALA A 42 -10.48 2.48 -17.05
C ALA A 42 -9.75 3.19 -18.20
N ALA A 43 -9.90 2.71 -19.44
CA ALA A 43 -9.32 3.36 -20.62
C ALA A 43 -9.94 4.74 -20.92
N ASP A 44 -11.17 5.00 -20.45
CA ASP A 44 -11.86 6.28 -20.59
C ASP A 44 -11.44 7.32 -19.53
N ILE A 45 -10.54 6.96 -18.60
CA ILE A 45 -10.07 7.87 -17.55
C ILE A 45 -8.76 8.52 -18.01
N ASP A 46 -8.77 9.83 -18.24
CA ASP A 46 -7.59 10.60 -18.60
C ASP A 46 -6.46 10.45 -17.55
N GLY A 47 -5.28 10.05 -18.01
CA GLY A 47 -4.11 9.86 -17.16
C GLY A 47 -3.98 8.47 -16.52
N LEU A 48 -4.91 7.56 -16.80
CA LEU A 48 -4.76 6.15 -16.43
C LEU A 48 -4.11 5.39 -17.61
N ASP A 49 -2.83 5.07 -17.47
CA ASP A 49 -2.11 4.26 -18.47
C ASP A 49 -2.48 2.77 -18.30
N VAL A 50 -3.54 2.35 -19.00
CA VAL A 50 -4.04 0.96 -19.01
C VAL A 50 -3.18 0.05 -19.91
N THR A 51 -2.25 0.66 -20.67
CA THR A 51 -1.39 -0.07 -21.63
C THR A 51 -0.11 -0.62 -21.01
N ALA A 52 0.11 -0.40 -19.71
CA ALA A 52 1.21 -1.08 -19.05
C ALA A 52 1.00 -2.60 -19.11
N ASP A 53 1.77 -3.26 -19.93
CA ASP A 53 1.84 -4.72 -20.15
C ASP A 53 2.17 -5.54 -18.89
N SER A 54 2.01 -4.98 -17.69
CA SER A 54 2.21 -5.67 -16.44
C SER A 54 0.92 -5.77 -15.66
N GLU A 55 0.43 -6.96 -15.58
CA GLU A 55 -0.67 -7.39 -14.71
C GLU A 55 -0.46 -6.98 -13.24
N TYR A 56 0.78 -6.62 -12.87
CA TYR A 56 1.18 -6.28 -11.51
C TYR A 56 1.93 -4.94 -11.45
N SER A 57 1.40 -4.01 -10.66
CA SER A 57 2.20 -2.90 -10.13
C SER A 57 2.89 -3.30 -8.82
N CYS A 58 3.92 -2.57 -8.40
CA CYS A 58 4.57 -2.81 -7.09
C CYS A 58 3.56 -2.76 -5.94
N GLU A 59 2.57 -1.90 -6.02
CA GLU A 59 1.53 -1.75 -5.01
C GLU A 59 0.64 -3.00 -4.94
N ILE A 60 0.16 -3.49 -6.07
CA ILE A 60 -0.65 -4.72 -6.16
C ILE A 60 0.15 -5.92 -5.63
N ALA A 61 1.42 -6.05 -6.02
CA ALA A 61 2.29 -7.11 -5.55
C ALA A 61 2.47 -7.09 -4.03
N VAL A 62 2.77 -5.91 -3.46
CA VAL A 62 2.91 -5.77 -2.00
C VAL A 62 1.61 -6.07 -1.27
N ARG A 63 0.45 -5.57 -1.75
CA ARG A 63 -0.86 -5.88 -1.17
C ARG A 63 -1.14 -7.38 -1.18
N LYS A 64 -0.92 -8.08 -2.29
CA LYS A 64 -1.09 -9.55 -2.39
C LYS A 64 -0.17 -10.29 -1.41
N ILE A 65 1.10 -9.90 -1.32
CA ILE A 65 2.06 -10.52 -0.40
C ILE A 65 1.61 -10.34 1.05
N LEU A 66 1.27 -9.13 1.47
CA LEU A 66 0.83 -8.85 2.85
C LEU A 66 -0.47 -9.59 3.20
N SER A 67 -1.41 -9.70 2.25
CA SER A 67 -2.67 -10.43 2.42
C SER A 67 -2.54 -11.96 2.33
N GLY A 68 -1.38 -12.46 1.91
CA GLY A 68 -1.13 -13.90 1.85
C GLY A 68 -1.35 -14.58 0.51
N PHE A 69 -1.61 -13.83 -0.54
CA PHE A 69 -1.79 -14.31 -1.91
C PHE A 69 -0.51 -14.27 -2.75
N GLN A 70 0.65 -14.41 -2.09
CA GLN A 70 1.97 -14.32 -2.74
C GLN A 70 2.20 -15.41 -3.80
N SER A 71 1.60 -16.58 -3.65
CA SER A 71 1.74 -17.71 -4.60
C SER A 71 1.13 -17.41 -5.98
N GLU A 72 0.33 -16.36 -6.08
CA GLU A 72 -0.27 -15.92 -7.34
C GLU A 72 0.66 -15.01 -8.16
N ILE A 73 1.81 -14.61 -7.60
CA ILE A 73 2.74 -13.71 -8.28
C ILE A 73 3.94 -14.50 -8.78
N PRO A 74 4.19 -14.58 -10.09
CA PRO A 74 5.37 -15.24 -10.65
C PRO A 74 6.67 -14.58 -10.16
N ASP A 75 7.71 -15.39 -9.91
CA ASP A 75 9.02 -14.87 -9.48
C ASP A 75 9.66 -13.93 -10.51
N SER A 76 9.38 -14.14 -11.80
CA SER A 76 9.79 -13.23 -12.87
C SER A 76 9.21 -11.83 -12.72
N GLU A 77 7.94 -11.73 -12.33
CA GLU A 77 7.29 -10.45 -12.07
C GLU A 77 7.87 -9.76 -10.82
N ILE A 78 8.12 -10.52 -9.76
CA ILE A 78 8.78 -9.98 -8.56
C ILE A 78 10.14 -9.40 -8.90
N SER A 79 10.96 -10.13 -9.69
CA SER A 79 12.30 -9.68 -10.10
C SER A 79 12.25 -8.43 -11.01
N ARG A 80 11.19 -8.30 -11.82
CA ARG A 80 10.95 -7.12 -12.66
C ARG A 80 10.55 -5.89 -11.85
N LEU A 81 9.68 -6.11 -10.86
CA LEU A 81 9.14 -5.02 -10.03
C LEU A 81 10.16 -4.51 -9.01
N PHE A 82 10.96 -5.40 -8.43
CA PHE A 82 11.87 -5.12 -7.32
C PHE A 82 13.30 -5.52 -7.68
N ILE A 83 14.04 -4.56 -8.20
CA ILE A 83 15.39 -4.78 -8.78
C ILE A 83 16.52 -4.77 -7.74
N TYR A 84 16.23 -4.39 -6.49
CA TYR A 84 17.23 -4.30 -5.43
C TYR A 84 17.18 -5.52 -4.50
N ASP A 85 18.26 -5.72 -3.75
CA ASP A 85 18.52 -6.93 -2.97
C ASP A 85 18.01 -6.89 -1.52
N ARG A 86 17.43 -5.76 -1.08
CA ARG A 86 16.94 -5.59 0.29
C ARG A 86 15.58 -4.92 0.34
N PHE A 87 14.85 -5.27 1.41
CA PHE A 87 13.55 -4.70 1.72
C PHE A 87 13.49 -4.28 3.18
N ILE A 88 12.93 -3.11 3.45
CA ILE A 88 12.49 -2.69 4.77
C ILE A 88 10.98 -2.56 4.75
N ILE A 89 10.33 -3.06 5.80
CA ILE A 89 8.93 -2.77 6.10
C ILE A 89 8.89 -1.80 7.28
N ALA A 90 8.08 -0.76 7.13
CA ALA A 90 7.74 0.16 8.20
C ALA A 90 6.25 0.49 8.13
N GLY A 91 5.67 0.99 9.20
CA GLY A 91 4.28 1.38 9.17
C GLY A 91 3.71 1.73 10.54
N THR A 92 2.43 2.06 10.55
CA THR A 92 1.70 2.45 11.75
C THR A 92 0.29 1.88 11.74
N ASP A 93 -0.29 1.74 12.92
CA ASP A 93 -1.73 1.54 13.08
C ASP A 93 -2.38 2.91 13.26
N ILE A 94 -3.28 3.24 12.37
CA ILE A 94 -3.92 4.55 12.27
C ILE A 94 -4.79 4.83 13.51
N SER A 95 -5.30 3.80 14.17
CA SER A 95 -6.11 3.95 15.39
C SER A 95 -5.33 4.57 16.55
N TYR A 96 -4.00 4.49 16.55
CA TYR A 96 -3.13 5.13 17.55
C TYR A 96 -2.79 6.59 17.23
N ILE A 97 -2.92 7.00 15.97
CA ILE A 97 -2.52 8.35 15.54
C ILE A 97 -3.63 9.36 15.82
N PHE A 98 -4.88 8.92 15.90
CA PHE A 98 -6.03 9.82 15.90
C PHE A 98 -7.11 9.37 16.85
N GLY A 99 -7.60 10.35 17.60
CA GLY A 99 -9.01 10.32 17.99
C GLY A 99 -9.85 10.28 16.73
N SER A 100 -10.10 9.11 16.24
CA SER A 100 -11.15 8.55 15.39
C SER A 100 -11.74 9.29 14.17
N ASP A 101 -11.58 10.58 13.94
CA ASP A 101 -12.45 11.31 13.02
C ASP A 101 -11.85 11.74 11.68
N GLU A 102 -10.54 11.54 11.48
CA GLU A 102 -9.93 11.84 10.17
C GLU A 102 -9.84 10.61 9.27
N PRO A 103 -10.21 10.72 7.98
CA PRO A 103 -10.20 9.58 7.08
C PRO A 103 -8.76 9.10 6.79
N VAL A 104 -8.57 7.79 6.78
CA VAL A 104 -7.32 7.08 6.45
C VAL A 104 -6.62 7.65 5.22
N ARG A 105 -7.39 8.04 4.21
CA ARG A 105 -6.88 8.64 2.96
C ARG A 105 -6.06 9.89 3.16
N LYS A 106 -6.37 10.70 4.18
CA LYS A 106 -5.60 11.93 4.46
C LYS A 106 -4.20 11.60 4.94
N HIS A 107 -4.07 10.56 5.74
CA HIS A 107 -2.76 10.11 6.24
C HIS A 107 -1.93 9.43 5.16
N GLU A 108 -2.56 8.64 4.32
CA GLU A 108 -1.93 8.04 3.14
C GLU A 108 -1.37 9.14 2.23
N THR A 109 -2.15 10.20 1.97
CA THR A 109 -1.69 11.34 1.17
C THR A 109 -0.48 12.03 1.80
N ILE A 110 -0.54 12.34 3.10
CA ILE A 110 0.56 13.00 3.81
C ILE A 110 1.80 12.12 3.86
N LEU A 111 1.64 10.81 4.10
CA LEU A 111 2.75 9.88 4.10
C LEU A 111 3.41 9.81 2.71
N ASN A 112 2.60 9.74 1.65
CA ASN A 112 3.10 9.74 0.28
C ASN A 112 3.86 11.03 -0.07
N GLU A 113 3.36 12.20 0.33
CA GLU A 113 4.05 13.49 0.14
C GLU A 113 5.40 13.51 0.87
N MET A 114 5.44 13.02 2.13
CA MET A 114 6.67 12.97 2.90
C MET A 114 7.65 11.94 2.33
N MET A 115 7.17 10.76 1.91
CA MET A 115 8.00 9.77 1.22
C MET A 115 8.59 10.36 -0.05
N LYS A 116 7.78 11.00 -0.88
CA LYS A 116 8.25 11.68 -2.10
C LYS A 116 9.35 12.70 -1.78
N LYS A 117 9.11 13.58 -0.81
CA LYS A 117 10.08 14.62 -0.40
C LYS A 117 11.47 14.05 -0.04
N TYR A 118 11.51 12.91 0.66
CA TYR A 118 12.76 12.38 1.19
C TYR A 118 13.35 11.23 0.38
N PHE A 119 12.55 10.52 -0.43
CA PHE A 119 12.98 9.38 -1.20
C PHE A 119 13.21 9.64 -2.68
N ASP A 120 12.62 10.68 -3.27
CA ASP A 120 12.88 11.02 -4.67
C ASP A 120 14.36 11.35 -4.92
N ASN A 121 15.05 11.90 -3.93
CA ASN A 121 16.51 12.13 -3.99
C ASN A 121 17.33 10.83 -3.89
N LEU A 122 16.71 9.71 -3.51
CA LEU A 122 17.30 8.38 -3.42
C LEU A 122 16.81 7.45 -4.53
N SER A 123 16.19 7.97 -5.56
CA SER A 123 15.52 7.21 -6.63
C SER A 123 16.40 6.20 -7.33
N PHE A 124 17.72 6.47 -7.43
CA PHE A 124 18.69 5.55 -8.02
C PHE A 124 19.14 4.41 -7.09
N CYS A 125 18.81 4.47 -5.82
CA CYS A 125 19.18 3.45 -4.81
C CYS A 125 18.00 2.83 -4.10
N SER A 126 16.79 3.35 -4.27
CA SER A 126 15.58 2.86 -3.60
C SER A 126 14.32 2.97 -4.46
N LYS A 127 13.37 2.10 -4.15
CA LYS A 127 11.98 2.17 -4.62
C LYS A 127 11.07 1.94 -3.42
N TYR A 128 10.00 2.70 -3.30
CA TYR A 128 9.07 2.56 -2.18
C TYR A 128 7.63 2.40 -2.64
N VAL A 129 6.83 1.77 -1.79
CA VAL A 129 5.39 1.59 -1.96
C VAL A 129 4.72 1.85 -0.62
N CYS A 130 3.68 2.67 -0.61
CA CYS A 130 2.81 2.86 0.55
C CYS A 130 1.49 2.15 0.27
N VAL A 131 1.09 1.27 1.16
CA VAL A 131 -0.14 0.49 1.02
C VAL A 131 -0.93 0.49 2.33
N ASN A 132 -2.23 0.32 2.20
CA ASN A 132 -3.14 0.06 3.29
C ASN A 132 -3.66 -1.38 3.13
N PRO A 133 -3.04 -2.37 3.83
CA PRO A 133 -3.42 -3.77 3.69
C PRO A 133 -4.76 -4.09 4.35
N ASP A 134 -5.15 -3.31 5.35
CA ASP A 134 -6.42 -3.39 6.07
C ASP A 134 -6.93 -1.98 6.41
N SER A 135 -8.09 -1.87 7.08
CA SER A 135 -8.70 -0.57 7.40
C SER A 135 -7.97 0.24 8.47
N LYS A 136 -6.95 -0.31 9.11
CA LYS A 136 -6.26 0.28 10.27
C LYS A 136 -4.78 0.49 10.05
N SER A 137 -4.15 -0.29 9.19
CA SER A 137 -2.69 -0.27 9.00
C SER A 137 -2.29 0.54 7.78
N LEU A 138 -1.27 1.37 7.95
CA LEU A 138 -0.59 2.04 6.85
C LEU A 138 0.86 1.54 6.82
N VAL A 139 1.23 0.89 5.72
CA VAL A 139 2.49 0.16 5.58
C VAL A 139 3.31 0.72 4.43
N ILE A 140 4.59 0.93 4.70
CA ILE A 140 5.61 1.30 3.73
C ILE A 140 6.51 0.11 3.49
N VAL A 141 6.74 -0.23 2.23
CA VAL A 141 7.77 -1.19 1.83
C VAL A 141 8.78 -0.46 0.95
N VAL A 142 10.04 -0.49 1.36
CA VAL A 142 11.15 0.09 0.60
C VAL A 142 12.03 -1.03 0.07
N ASN A 143 12.24 -1.05 -1.24
CA ASN A 143 13.22 -1.91 -1.92
C ASN A 143 14.46 -1.10 -2.24
N PHE A 144 15.65 -1.55 -1.83
CA PHE A 144 16.88 -0.77 -1.92
C PHE A 144 18.14 -1.65 -2.00
N LYS A 145 19.26 -1.04 -2.42
CA LYS A 145 20.57 -1.69 -2.40
C LYS A 145 21.13 -1.71 -0.98
N LYS A 146 21.68 -2.85 -0.56
CA LYS A 146 22.27 -3.06 0.79
C LYS A 146 23.25 -1.95 1.21
N ALA A 147 24.03 -1.43 0.27
CA ALA A 147 25.01 -0.37 0.54
C ALA A 147 24.39 0.93 1.06
N PHE A 148 23.10 1.19 0.80
CA PHE A 148 22.39 2.41 1.17
C PHE A 148 21.47 2.26 2.39
N LEU A 149 21.68 1.22 3.21
CA LEU A 149 20.85 0.97 4.40
C LEU A 149 20.75 2.19 5.32
N SER A 150 21.90 2.80 5.65
CA SER A 150 21.92 3.97 6.53
C SER A 150 21.19 5.18 5.95
N ASP A 151 21.25 5.36 4.63
CA ASP A 151 20.54 6.45 3.95
C ASP A 151 19.02 6.23 4.02
N ILE A 152 18.57 4.99 3.78
CA ILE A 152 17.15 4.60 3.88
C ILE A 152 16.64 4.78 5.32
N GLU A 153 17.37 4.32 6.32
CA GLU A 153 16.99 4.48 7.73
C GLU A 153 16.90 5.96 8.12
N ASN A 154 17.86 6.77 7.69
CA ASN A 154 17.86 8.20 7.95
C ASN A 154 16.70 8.92 7.24
N ALA A 155 16.38 8.52 6.00
CA ALA A 155 15.22 9.05 5.27
C ALA A 155 13.91 8.70 5.98
N LEU A 156 13.71 7.44 6.40
CA LEU A 156 12.53 7.03 7.18
C LEU A 156 12.42 7.79 8.50
N LYS A 157 13.51 7.96 9.24
CA LYS A 157 13.53 8.76 10.48
C LYS A 157 13.09 10.20 10.25
N ARG A 158 13.53 10.82 9.17
CA ARG A 158 13.10 12.19 8.79
C ARG A 158 11.62 12.24 8.45
N VAL A 159 11.12 11.30 7.65
CA VAL A 159 9.69 11.18 7.33
C VAL A 159 8.86 11.11 8.60
N PHE A 160 9.19 10.19 9.51
CA PHE A 160 8.42 9.97 10.74
C PHE A 160 8.54 11.14 11.72
N SER A 161 9.70 11.77 11.83
CA SER A 161 9.89 12.99 12.62
C SER A 161 9.03 14.16 12.13
N GLU A 162 8.93 14.35 10.82
CA GLU A 162 8.07 15.41 10.24
C GLU A 162 6.59 15.16 10.50
N ILE A 163 6.16 13.90 10.34
CA ILE A 163 4.77 13.53 10.57
C ILE A 163 4.43 13.68 12.06
N SER A 164 5.30 13.25 12.96
CA SER A 164 5.07 13.32 14.42
C SER A 164 4.97 14.76 14.95
N LYS A 165 5.63 15.71 14.30
CA LYS A 165 5.47 17.15 14.64
C LYS A 165 4.05 17.65 14.35
N LYS A 166 3.43 17.12 13.29
CA LYS A 166 2.08 17.50 12.87
C LYS A 166 1.01 16.68 13.61
N TYR A 167 1.29 15.42 13.85
CA TYR A 167 0.38 14.45 14.47
C TYR A 167 1.01 13.89 15.73
N LYS A 168 0.79 14.58 16.85
CA LYS A 168 1.29 14.16 18.17
C LYS A 168 0.75 12.77 18.51
N GLY A 169 1.63 11.90 19.00
CA GLY A 169 1.29 10.53 19.34
C GLY A 169 1.40 9.52 18.18
N SER A 170 1.76 9.98 16.97
CA SER A 170 2.08 9.05 15.89
C SER A 170 3.38 8.28 16.17
N CYS A 171 3.32 6.95 16.04
CA CYS A 171 4.48 6.09 16.14
C CYS A 171 4.51 5.11 14.97
N TYR A 172 5.69 4.88 14.44
CA TYR A 172 5.93 3.97 13.34
C TYR A 172 6.79 2.79 13.76
N ALA A 173 6.36 1.59 13.45
CA ALA A 173 7.18 0.40 13.55
C ALA A 173 8.14 0.33 12.37
N VAL A 174 9.41 0.05 12.61
CA VAL A 174 10.44 -0.13 11.58
C VAL A 174 11.14 -1.46 11.83
N PHE A 175 11.11 -2.34 10.84
CA PHE A 175 11.74 -3.66 10.94
C PHE A 175 13.14 -3.68 10.36
N ARG A 176 13.96 -4.61 10.81
CA ARG A 176 15.27 -4.87 10.19
C ARG A 176 15.09 -5.29 8.73
N PRO A 177 16.04 -4.94 7.86
CA PRO A 177 15.97 -5.30 6.46
C PRO A 177 15.95 -6.82 6.25
N VAL A 178 15.17 -7.24 5.26
CA VAL A 178 15.12 -8.62 4.79
C VAL A 178 15.63 -8.73 3.35
N ASP A 179 16.08 -9.93 2.97
CA ASP A 179 16.68 -10.23 1.67
C ASP A 179 15.66 -10.70 0.61
N ARG A 180 14.42 -10.96 1.03
CA ARG A 180 13.34 -11.42 0.16
C ARG A 180 12.05 -10.73 0.51
N ILE A 181 11.31 -10.30 -0.53
CA ILE A 181 10.05 -9.59 -0.32
C ILE A 181 9.02 -10.43 0.44
N TYR A 182 8.99 -11.74 0.23
CA TYR A 182 8.02 -12.63 0.92
C TYR A 182 8.16 -12.64 2.44
N LYS A 183 9.34 -12.33 2.97
CA LYS A 183 9.56 -12.23 4.42
C LYS A 183 8.82 -11.05 5.06
N ILE A 184 8.44 -10.02 4.29
CA ILE A 184 7.65 -8.90 4.83
C ILE A 184 6.28 -9.33 5.35
N ARG A 185 5.70 -10.39 4.76
CA ARG A 185 4.43 -10.94 5.23
C ARG A 185 4.52 -11.48 6.65
N GLU A 186 5.58 -12.22 6.95
CA GLU A 186 5.78 -12.77 8.28
C GLU A 186 5.96 -11.65 9.30
N LEU A 187 6.78 -10.65 8.99
CA LEU A 187 6.97 -9.47 9.83
C LEU A 187 5.65 -8.76 10.08
N TYR A 188 4.86 -8.55 9.03
CA TYR A 188 3.56 -7.89 9.14
C TYR A 188 2.56 -8.71 9.96
N SER A 189 2.37 -9.98 9.64
CA SER A 189 1.31 -10.80 10.24
C SER A 189 1.59 -11.19 11.69
N LYS A 190 2.86 -11.38 12.07
CA LYS A 190 3.24 -11.87 13.40
C LYS A 190 3.75 -10.77 14.32
N HIS A 191 4.45 -9.77 13.80
CA HIS A 191 5.24 -8.86 14.63
C HIS A 191 4.80 -7.39 14.53
N PHE A 192 4.13 -7.01 13.45
CA PHE A 192 3.81 -5.60 13.20
C PHE A 192 2.99 -4.98 14.34
N ARG A 193 1.91 -5.62 14.70
CA ARG A 193 1.03 -5.14 15.78
C ARG A 193 1.73 -5.14 17.13
N LEU A 194 2.48 -6.20 17.44
CA LEU A 194 3.24 -6.31 18.69
C LEU A 194 4.26 -5.17 18.82
N LEU A 195 4.93 -4.81 17.74
CA LEU A 195 5.91 -3.73 17.74
C LEU A 195 5.24 -2.37 17.93
N ILE A 196 4.10 -2.12 17.29
CA ILE A 196 3.34 -0.87 17.48
C ILE A 196 2.82 -0.74 18.91
N GLU A 197 2.34 -1.84 19.51
CA GLU A 197 1.86 -1.84 20.90
C GLU A 197 2.95 -1.46 21.92
N GLN A 198 4.24 -1.64 21.58
CA GLN A 198 5.36 -1.16 22.42
C GLN A 198 5.37 0.37 22.59
N HIS A 199 4.71 1.12 21.70
CA HIS A 199 4.58 2.57 21.84
C HIS A 199 3.93 2.98 23.17
N PHE A 200 3.05 2.16 23.73
CA PHE A 200 2.45 2.39 25.04
C PHE A 200 3.51 2.59 26.15
N TYR A 201 4.64 1.88 26.06
CA TYR A 201 5.74 1.97 27.01
C TYR A 201 6.74 3.08 26.69
N PHE A 202 6.70 3.62 25.48
CA PHE A 202 7.63 4.65 24.99
C PHE A 202 6.89 5.77 24.25
N PRO A 203 5.98 6.49 24.92
CA PRO A 203 5.08 7.47 24.28
C PRO A 203 5.79 8.65 23.62
N GLU A 204 7.03 8.95 24.03
CA GLU A 204 7.86 10.02 23.44
C GLU A 204 8.42 9.67 22.06
N ARG A 205 8.40 8.38 21.69
CA ARG A 205 9.05 7.92 20.46
C ARG A 205 8.09 8.00 19.29
N TYR A 206 8.55 8.57 18.21
CA TYR A 206 7.82 8.61 16.94
C TYR A 206 8.16 7.43 16.02
N PHE A 207 9.12 6.57 16.39
CA PHE A 207 9.36 5.27 15.77
C PHE A 207 9.93 4.28 16.76
N ILE A 208 9.65 2.99 16.53
CA ILE A 208 10.15 1.85 17.31
C ILE A 208 10.73 0.83 16.33
N THR A 209 11.92 0.33 16.61
CA THR A 209 12.57 -0.70 15.78
C THR A 209 12.31 -2.10 16.31
N SER A 210 12.43 -3.10 15.44
CA SER A 210 12.27 -4.52 15.83
C SER A 210 13.28 -5.00 16.86
N ASP A 211 14.30 -4.22 17.20
CA ASP A 211 15.25 -4.52 18.29
C ASP A 211 14.58 -4.58 19.67
N TYR A 212 13.39 -4.00 19.80
CA TYR A 212 12.58 -4.06 21.02
C TYR A 212 11.74 -5.34 21.14
N LEU A 213 11.76 -6.23 20.14
CA LEU A 213 11.08 -7.53 20.18
C LEU A 213 12.03 -8.68 20.58
N ALA A 214 13.33 -8.37 20.83
CA ALA A 214 14.36 -9.34 21.15
C ALA A 214 14.40 -9.66 22.65
#